data_4766ef25bdc24ea3aeea2f7ad6d186c7
#
_entry.id   4766ef25bdc24ea3aeea2f7ad6d186c7
#
_cell.length_a   1.000
_cell.length_b   1.000
_cell.length_c   1.000
_cell.angle_alpha   90.00
_cell.angle_beta   90.00
_cell.angle_gamma   90.00
#
_symmetry.space_group_name_H-M   'P 1'
#
loop_
_entity.id
_entity.type
_entity.pdbx_description
1 polymer ?
#
loop_
_entity_poly.entity_id
_entity_poly.type
_entity_poly.pdbx_seq_one_letter_code
_entity_poly.pdbx_strand_id
1 'polypeptide(L)'
;MARKSQPHAPSDAANVKLPGAALHMARAHPALWEAFQHLGEEASRAGPLDARTRRLIHLALAIAAGSEGATHSHARRASSEGISPEELEHVATLAITAVGWSQAIKGLTWVRDITHARPGAPASEPLEP
;
A
#
# COMPACT_ATOMS: atom_id res chain seq x y z
N MET A 1 35.04 13.24 12.54
CA MET A 1 34.16 12.66 13.57
C MET A 1 32.90 12.19 12.90
N ALA A 2 32.68 10.87 12.86
CA ALA A 2 31.45 10.32 12.32
C ALA A 2 30.28 10.67 13.24
N ARG A 3 29.28 11.38 12.73
CA ARG A 3 28.00 11.55 13.44
C ARG A 3 27.36 10.19 13.56
N LYS A 4 27.21 9.68 14.77
CA LYS A 4 26.31 8.57 15.04
C LYS A 4 24.92 9.01 14.64
N SER A 5 24.38 8.41 13.56
CA SER A 5 22.97 8.56 13.23
C SER A 5 22.19 7.98 14.40
N GLN A 6 21.49 8.82 15.15
CA GLN A 6 20.53 8.32 16.13
C GLN A 6 19.43 7.57 15.35
N PRO A 7 19.00 6.41 15.84
CA PRO A 7 17.87 5.72 15.22
C PRO A 7 16.69 6.67 15.24
N HIS A 8 16.22 7.04 14.07
CA HIS A 8 15.00 7.83 13.93
C HIS A 8 13.86 6.99 14.51
N ALA A 9 13.16 7.53 15.51
CA ALA A 9 11.95 6.90 15.99
C ALA A 9 11.00 6.71 14.82
N PRO A 10 10.33 5.55 14.68
CA PRO A 10 9.38 5.35 13.60
C PRO A 10 8.34 6.46 13.66
N SER A 11 8.21 7.21 12.58
CA SER A 11 7.16 8.20 12.43
C SER A 11 5.79 7.52 12.58
N ASP A 12 4.80 8.23 13.09
CA ASP A 12 3.44 7.71 13.30
C ASP A 12 2.77 7.12 12.03
N ALA A 13 3.33 7.39 10.85
CA ALA A 13 3.01 6.66 9.62
C ALA A 13 3.34 5.15 9.71
N ALA A 14 4.13 4.72 10.69
CA ALA A 14 4.44 3.32 10.95
C ALA A 14 3.31 2.51 11.61
N ASN A 15 2.18 3.15 11.96
CA ASN A 15 1.06 2.48 12.61
C ASN A 15 0.10 1.80 11.63
N VAL A 16 0.43 1.78 10.34
CA VAL A 16 -0.26 0.92 9.37
C VAL A 16 0.19 -0.52 9.64
N LYS A 17 -0.75 -1.36 10.08
CA LYS A 17 -0.51 -2.78 10.35
C LYS A 17 0.08 -3.46 9.11
N LEU A 18 1.37 -3.77 9.16
CA LEU A 18 2.06 -4.47 8.08
C LEU A 18 1.56 -5.91 7.96
N PRO A 19 1.42 -6.45 6.73
CA PRO A 19 1.20 -7.88 6.53
C PRO A 19 2.30 -8.69 7.22
N GLY A 20 2.00 -9.92 7.64
CA GLY A 20 2.90 -10.75 8.44
C GLY A 20 4.31 -10.88 7.87
N ALA A 21 4.45 -11.12 6.57
CA ALA A 21 5.76 -11.22 5.92
C ALA A 21 6.52 -9.88 5.89
N ALA A 22 5.84 -8.77 5.66
CA ALA A 22 6.45 -7.43 5.69
C ALA A 22 6.90 -7.05 7.10
N LEU A 23 6.10 -7.38 8.12
CA LEU A 23 6.45 -7.17 9.51
C LEU A 23 7.65 -8.03 9.92
N HIS A 24 7.68 -9.30 9.49
CA HIS A 24 8.82 -10.19 9.70
C HIS A 24 10.11 -9.58 9.11
N MET A 25 10.04 -9.12 7.86
CA MET A 25 11.19 -8.51 7.17
C MET A 25 11.68 -7.24 7.89
N ALA A 26 10.75 -6.38 8.32
CA ALA A 26 11.07 -5.17 9.06
C ALA A 26 11.77 -5.46 10.40
N ARG A 27 11.37 -6.53 11.09
CA ARG A 27 11.96 -6.94 12.36
C ARG A 27 13.27 -7.69 12.18
N ALA A 28 13.38 -8.58 11.19
CA ALA A 28 14.56 -9.37 10.91
C ALA A 28 15.69 -8.52 10.28
N HIS A 29 15.34 -7.53 9.48
CA HIS A 29 16.28 -6.71 8.73
C HIS A 29 15.93 -5.21 8.84
N PRO A 30 16.08 -4.61 10.02
CA PRO A 30 15.63 -3.22 10.23
C PRO A 30 16.37 -2.20 9.35
N ALA A 31 17.63 -2.40 9.05
CA ALA A 31 18.38 -1.51 8.16
C ALA A 31 17.88 -1.59 6.71
N LEU A 32 17.50 -2.78 6.26
CA LEU A 32 16.91 -2.97 4.93
C LEU A 32 15.53 -2.31 4.86
N TRP A 33 14.71 -2.47 5.88
CA TRP A 33 13.40 -1.83 5.97
C TRP A 33 13.51 -0.31 5.95
N GLU A 34 14.44 0.26 6.73
CA GLU A 34 14.71 1.70 6.75
C GLU A 34 15.17 2.22 5.38
N ALA A 35 16.08 1.49 4.71
CA ALA A 35 16.53 1.85 3.37
C ALA A 35 15.38 1.82 2.35
N PHE A 36 14.49 0.85 2.45
CA PHE A 36 13.28 0.77 1.60
C PHE A 36 12.33 1.95 1.85
N GLN A 37 12.08 2.31 3.10
CA GLN A 37 11.26 3.47 3.45
C GLN A 37 11.89 4.77 2.93
N HIS A 38 13.19 4.92 3.06
CA HIS A 38 13.92 6.08 2.56
C HIS A 38 13.84 6.18 1.03
N LEU A 39 13.98 5.06 0.32
CA LEU A 39 13.77 5.01 -1.14
C LEU A 39 12.38 5.53 -1.52
N GLY A 40 11.34 5.12 -0.83
CA GLY A 40 9.97 5.59 -1.06
C GLY A 40 9.82 7.10 -0.82
N GLU A 41 10.43 7.62 0.23
CA GLU A 41 10.43 9.06 0.54
C GLU A 41 11.15 9.87 -0.54
N GLU A 42 12.33 9.42 -0.98
CA GLU A 42 13.08 10.10 -2.04
C GLU A 42 12.33 10.04 -3.38
N ALA A 43 11.73 8.91 -3.73
CA ALA A 43 10.89 8.79 -4.92
C ALA A 43 9.70 9.77 -4.88
N SER A 44 9.08 9.94 -3.71
CA SER A 44 7.98 10.88 -3.51
C SER A 44 8.38 12.33 -3.70
N ARG A 45 9.61 12.69 -3.34
CA ARG A 45 10.15 14.04 -3.49
C ARG A 45 10.75 14.33 -4.86
N ALA A 46 10.91 13.30 -5.71
CA ALA A 46 11.63 13.40 -6.99
C ALA A 46 10.86 14.17 -8.07
N GLY A 47 9.60 14.50 -7.87
CA GLY A 47 8.80 15.19 -8.87
C GLY A 47 7.61 15.97 -8.27
N PRO A 48 6.83 16.66 -9.14
CA PRO A 48 5.81 17.63 -8.72
C PRO A 48 4.45 17.02 -8.37
N LEU A 49 4.27 15.71 -8.48
CA LEU A 49 2.97 15.08 -8.20
C LEU A 49 2.66 15.16 -6.71
N ASP A 50 1.46 15.58 -6.36
CA ASP A 50 1.02 15.67 -4.98
C ASP A 50 0.81 14.27 -4.34
N ALA A 51 0.68 14.25 -3.03
CA ALA A 51 0.57 13.03 -2.25
C ALA A 51 -0.65 12.18 -2.67
N ARG A 52 -1.79 12.83 -2.92
CA ARG A 52 -3.03 12.18 -3.33
C ARG A 52 -2.87 11.50 -4.69
N THR A 53 -2.34 12.21 -5.66
CA THR A 53 -2.07 11.68 -7.00
C THR A 53 -1.09 10.51 -6.95
N ARG A 54 0.00 10.66 -6.20
CA ARG A 54 0.97 9.57 -6.00
C ARG A 54 0.31 8.32 -5.40
N ARG A 55 -0.57 8.48 -4.42
CA ARG A 55 -1.28 7.35 -3.79
C ARG A 55 -2.15 6.60 -4.80
N LEU A 56 -2.89 7.30 -5.61
CA LEU A 56 -3.74 6.70 -6.65
C LEU A 56 -2.90 5.98 -7.71
N ILE A 57 -1.79 6.57 -8.12
CA ILE A 57 -0.85 5.94 -9.07
C ILE A 57 -0.26 4.65 -8.47
N HIS A 58 0.20 4.68 -7.22
CA HIS A 58 0.75 3.48 -6.57
C HIS A 58 -0.29 2.37 -6.45
N LEU A 59 -1.54 2.69 -6.16
CA LEU A 59 -2.63 1.72 -6.17
C LEU A 59 -2.81 1.09 -7.55
N ALA A 60 -2.84 1.91 -8.60
CA ALA A 60 -2.96 1.43 -9.98
C ALA A 60 -1.79 0.52 -10.37
N LEU A 61 -0.57 0.89 -10.02
CA LEU A 61 0.62 0.09 -10.30
C LEU A 61 0.63 -1.24 -9.53
N ALA A 62 0.16 -1.24 -8.29
CA ALA A 62 0.03 -2.46 -7.49
C ALA A 62 -0.99 -3.44 -8.11
N ILE A 63 -2.12 -2.93 -8.58
CA ILE A 63 -3.14 -3.72 -9.29
C ILE A 63 -2.54 -4.29 -10.59
N ALA A 64 -1.87 -3.46 -11.37
CA ALA A 64 -1.25 -3.85 -12.63
C ALA A 64 -0.16 -4.92 -12.43
N ALA A 65 0.62 -4.80 -11.37
CA ALA A 65 1.65 -5.78 -11.00
C ALA A 65 1.09 -7.10 -10.45
N GLY A 66 -0.22 -7.16 -10.19
CA GLY A 66 -0.84 -8.35 -9.60
C GLY A 66 -0.45 -8.58 -8.14
N SER A 67 -0.06 -7.53 -7.43
CA SER A 67 0.37 -7.62 -6.03
C SER A 67 -0.80 -7.38 -5.09
N GLU A 68 -1.34 -8.45 -4.51
CA GLU A 68 -2.41 -8.37 -3.51
C GLU A 68 -1.97 -7.58 -2.29
N GLY A 69 -0.81 -7.91 -1.73
CA GLY A 69 -0.28 -7.23 -0.53
C GLY A 69 -0.06 -5.75 -0.74
N ALA A 70 0.51 -5.35 -1.87
CA ALA A 70 0.71 -3.94 -2.19
C ALA A 70 -0.63 -3.22 -2.45
N THR A 71 -1.57 -3.87 -3.11
CA THR A 71 -2.91 -3.31 -3.35
C THR A 71 -3.64 -3.07 -2.03
N HIS A 72 -3.66 -4.03 -1.12
CA HIS A 72 -4.22 -3.86 0.21
C HIS A 72 -3.54 -2.73 0.99
N SER A 73 -2.21 -2.66 0.96
CA SER A 73 -1.44 -1.63 1.66
C SER A 73 -1.75 -0.23 1.14
N HIS A 74 -1.74 -0.03 -0.17
CA HIS A 74 -2.06 1.26 -0.77
C HIS A 74 -3.53 1.65 -0.58
N ALA A 75 -4.47 0.71 -0.65
CA ALA A 75 -5.88 0.98 -0.37
C ALA A 75 -6.11 1.40 1.09
N ARG A 76 -5.48 0.74 2.06
CA ARG A 76 -5.57 1.16 3.47
C ARG A 76 -5.04 2.55 3.71
N ARG A 77 -3.86 2.85 3.18
CA ARG A 77 -3.24 4.17 3.31
C ARG A 77 -4.08 5.24 2.64
N ALA A 78 -4.60 4.97 1.45
CA ALA A 78 -5.49 5.88 0.74
C ALA A 78 -6.75 6.19 1.54
N SER A 79 -7.37 5.17 2.14
CA SER A 79 -8.54 5.35 3.00
C SER A 79 -8.22 6.22 4.22
N SER A 80 -7.07 6.00 4.86
CA SER A 80 -6.62 6.81 6.00
C SER A 80 -6.29 8.26 5.62
N GLU A 81 -5.92 8.49 4.37
CA GLU A 81 -5.64 9.82 3.80
C GLU A 81 -6.89 10.54 3.29
N GLY A 82 -8.08 9.95 3.45
CA GLY A 82 -9.36 10.55 3.08
C GLY A 82 -9.79 10.34 1.63
N ILE A 83 -9.15 9.43 0.91
CA ILE A 83 -9.60 9.04 -0.45
C ILE A 83 -10.82 8.13 -0.31
N SER A 84 -11.89 8.45 -1.03
CA SER A 84 -13.16 7.73 -0.89
C SER A 84 -13.12 6.32 -1.46
N PRO A 85 -13.97 5.40 -0.97
CA PRO A 85 -14.13 4.07 -1.55
C PRO A 85 -14.43 4.11 -3.06
N GLU A 86 -15.26 5.04 -3.51
CA GLU A 86 -15.63 5.21 -4.91
C GLU A 86 -14.42 5.58 -5.77
N GLU A 87 -13.54 6.42 -5.27
CA GLU A 87 -12.30 6.80 -5.97
C GLU A 87 -11.34 5.62 -6.08
N LEU A 88 -11.20 4.82 -5.03
CA LEU A 88 -10.34 3.64 -5.03
C LEU A 88 -10.87 2.56 -5.99
N GLU A 89 -12.16 2.32 -5.99
CA GLU A 89 -12.81 1.37 -6.91
C GLU A 89 -12.73 1.88 -8.36
N HIS A 90 -12.76 3.19 -8.58
CA HIS A 90 -12.57 3.79 -9.90
C HIS A 90 -11.16 3.52 -10.46
N VAL A 91 -10.14 3.55 -9.62
CA VAL A 91 -8.77 3.17 -10.03
C VAL A 91 -8.75 1.74 -10.59
N ALA A 92 -9.38 0.79 -9.90
CA ALA A 92 -9.48 -0.58 -10.37
C ALA A 92 -10.29 -0.69 -11.67
N THR A 93 -11.34 0.09 -11.82
CA THR A 93 -12.15 0.14 -13.04
C THR A 93 -11.33 0.65 -14.23
N LEU A 94 -10.55 1.70 -14.04
CA LEU A 94 -9.65 2.23 -15.08
C LEU A 94 -8.59 1.21 -15.50
N ALA A 95 -8.17 0.33 -14.60
CA ALA A 95 -7.20 -0.72 -14.92
C ALA A 95 -7.68 -1.69 -16.00
N ILE A 96 -8.99 -1.84 -16.22
CA ILE A 96 -9.57 -2.70 -17.27
C ILE A 96 -8.98 -2.38 -18.64
N THR A 97 -8.82 -1.11 -18.96
CA THR A 97 -8.33 -0.65 -20.26
C THR A 97 -6.81 -0.77 -20.40
N ALA A 98 -6.08 -0.96 -19.32
CA ALA A 98 -4.62 -1.06 -19.32
C ALA A 98 -4.13 -2.50 -19.20
N VAL A 99 -4.74 -3.30 -18.34
CA VAL A 99 -4.26 -4.65 -18.00
C VAL A 99 -5.29 -5.77 -18.25
N GLY A 100 -6.45 -5.42 -18.77
CA GLY A 100 -7.52 -6.35 -19.09
C GLY A 100 -8.47 -6.64 -17.93
N TRP A 101 -9.60 -7.25 -18.26
CA TRP A 101 -10.70 -7.52 -17.35
C TRP A 101 -10.28 -8.38 -16.14
N SER A 102 -9.68 -9.52 -16.40
CA SER A 102 -9.36 -10.48 -15.32
C SER A 102 -8.45 -9.88 -14.24
N GLN A 103 -7.41 -9.17 -14.64
CA GLN A 103 -6.48 -8.54 -13.69
C GLN A 103 -7.12 -7.37 -12.96
N ALA A 104 -7.92 -6.57 -13.65
CA ALA A 104 -8.63 -5.44 -13.04
C ALA A 104 -9.66 -5.93 -12.00
N ILE A 105 -10.38 -7.01 -12.28
CA ILE A 105 -11.36 -7.58 -11.34
C ILE A 105 -10.67 -8.16 -10.10
N LYS A 106 -9.51 -8.79 -10.24
CA LYS A 106 -8.70 -9.17 -9.06
C LYS A 106 -8.35 -7.94 -8.22
N GLY A 107 -7.87 -6.88 -8.86
CA GLY A 107 -7.56 -5.62 -8.18
C GLY A 107 -8.77 -5.01 -7.48
N LEU A 108 -9.92 -5.02 -8.13
CA LEU A 108 -11.16 -4.55 -7.53
C LEU A 108 -11.56 -5.38 -6.31
N THR A 109 -11.41 -6.70 -6.37
CA THR A 109 -11.66 -7.58 -5.22
C THR A 109 -10.79 -7.18 -4.04
N TRP A 110 -9.50 -6.99 -4.25
CA TRP A 110 -8.56 -6.60 -3.19
C TRP A 110 -8.83 -5.19 -2.64
N VAL A 111 -9.22 -4.25 -3.50
CA VAL A 111 -9.66 -2.92 -3.06
C VAL A 111 -10.91 -3.03 -2.18
N ARG A 112 -11.88 -3.82 -2.59
CA ARG A 112 -13.12 -4.03 -1.84
C ARG A 112 -12.92 -4.74 -0.52
N ASP A 113 -11.90 -5.59 -0.39
CA ASP A 113 -11.50 -6.16 0.91
C ASP A 113 -11.22 -5.08 1.96
N ILE A 114 -10.74 -3.93 1.51
CA ILE A 114 -10.45 -2.78 2.37
C ILE A 114 -11.66 -1.84 2.50
N THR A 115 -12.28 -1.47 1.37
CA THR A 115 -13.37 -0.48 1.34
C THR A 115 -14.67 -1.01 1.94
N HIS A 116 -14.86 -2.31 1.95
CA HIS A 116 -16.02 -3.00 2.54
C HIS A 116 -15.66 -3.82 3.79
N ALA A 117 -14.48 -3.61 4.37
CA ALA A 117 -14.09 -4.25 5.61
C ALA A 117 -15.04 -3.85 6.74
N ARG A 118 -15.56 -4.84 7.47
CA ARG A 118 -16.38 -4.58 8.66
C ARG A 118 -15.48 -4.13 9.80
N PRO A 119 -15.85 -3.09 10.57
CA PRO A 119 -15.14 -2.72 11.78
C PRO A 119 -15.02 -3.93 12.72
N GLY A 120 -13.78 -4.30 13.09
CA GLY A 120 -13.51 -5.42 14.00
C GLY A 120 -13.54 -6.81 13.37
N ALA A 121 -13.68 -6.94 12.05
CA ALA A 121 -13.47 -8.21 11.36
C ALA A 121 -11.98 -8.59 11.42
N PRO A 122 -11.64 -9.86 11.80
CA PRO A 122 -10.28 -10.31 11.67
C PRO A 122 -9.83 -10.22 10.20
N ALA A 123 -8.55 -9.95 10.00
CA ALA A 123 -7.96 -10.05 8.65
C ALA A 123 -8.37 -11.42 8.09
N SER A 124 -9.03 -11.41 6.92
CA SER A 124 -9.61 -12.58 6.31
C SER A 124 -8.65 -13.78 6.37
N GLU A 125 -9.13 -14.87 6.96
CA GLU A 125 -8.48 -16.15 6.77
C GLU A 125 -8.41 -16.45 5.26
N PRO A 126 -7.30 -17.03 4.77
CA PRO A 126 -7.26 -17.48 3.40
C PRO A 126 -8.42 -18.45 3.20
N LEU A 127 -9.22 -18.20 2.16
CA LEU A 127 -10.20 -19.19 1.73
C LEU A 127 -9.43 -20.47 1.43
N GLU A 128 -9.61 -21.48 2.27
CA GLU A 128 -9.12 -22.80 1.97
C GLU A 128 -9.77 -23.30 0.66
N PRO A 129 -9.02 -24.03 -0.19
CA PRO A 129 -9.50 -24.49 -1.47
C PRO A 129 -10.66 -25.47 -1.36
#